data_c24e84b1ffa123d3936bdf280fbbe2e2
#
_entry.id   c24e84b1ffa123d3936bdf280fbbe2e2
#
_cell.length_a   1.000
_cell.length_b   1.000
_cell.length_c   1.000
_cell.angle_alpha   90.00
_cell.angle_beta   90.00
_cell.angle_gamma   90.00
#
_symmetry.space_group_name_H-M   'P 1'
#
loop_
_entity.id
_entity.type
_entity.pdbx_description
1 polymer ?
#
loop_
_entity_poly.entity_id
_entity_poly.type
_entity_poly.pdbx_seq_one_letter_code
_entity_poly.pdbx_strand_id
1 'polypeptide(L)'
;VSLLRVALLPIALLLFAIPLPYFVDSQLSWRLQLISSELGVGFLRLLGYSVYLEGNVIDLGVYKLQVVEACSGLRYLYPLMSLGFLMAYMYPAALRWRVLLFVSTVPITVLTNSARIAMVGVLVERWGSGMADGFLHYFEGWVIFLVCQLILMLEIWLIERFGRRRSLIDVQQFPDPVSVTPSGTPVS
;
A
#
# COMPACT_ATOMS: atom_id res chain seq x y z
N VAL A 1 -6.04 12.34 -31.30
CA VAL A 1 -5.55 11.21 -30.47
C VAL A 1 -4.72 11.70 -29.28
N SER A 2 -4.00 12.81 -29.38
CA SER A 2 -3.17 13.36 -28.29
C SER A 2 -3.97 13.95 -27.14
N LEU A 3 -5.04 14.71 -27.43
CA LEU A 3 -5.93 15.30 -26.42
C LEU A 3 -6.63 14.26 -25.56
N LEU A 4 -7.06 13.15 -26.16
CA LEU A 4 -7.69 12.07 -25.42
C LEU A 4 -6.75 11.41 -24.41
N ARG A 5 -5.47 11.24 -24.77
CA ARG A 5 -4.45 10.68 -23.86
C ARG A 5 -4.15 11.60 -22.68
N VAL A 6 -4.15 12.92 -22.90
CA VAL A 6 -3.93 13.90 -21.84
C VAL A 6 -5.15 13.98 -20.91
N ALA A 7 -6.36 13.86 -21.44
CA ALA A 7 -7.61 13.89 -20.67
C ALA A 7 -7.86 12.59 -19.89
N LEU A 8 -7.26 11.48 -20.30
CA LEU A 8 -7.52 10.15 -19.71
C LEU A 8 -7.05 10.06 -18.26
N LEU A 9 -5.93 10.69 -17.91
CA LEU A 9 -5.42 10.71 -16.53
C LEU A 9 -6.36 11.44 -15.58
N PRO A 10 -6.74 12.71 -15.81
CA PRO A 10 -7.68 13.41 -14.93
C PRO A 10 -9.05 12.73 -14.86
N ILE A 11 -9.55 12.17 -15.96
CA ILE A 11 -10.81 11.40 -15.96
C ILE A 11 -10.68 10.14 -15.08
N ALA A 12 -9.59 9.40 -15.21
CA ALA A 12 -9.34 8.22 -14.38
C ALA A 12 -9.21 8.58 -12.88
N LEU A 13 -8.59 9.72 -12.55
CA LEU A 13 -8.52 10.20 -11.16
C LEU A 13 -9.89 10.61 -10.62
N LEU A 14 -10.76 11.18 -11.46
CA LEU A 14 -12.14 11.52 -11.07
C LEU A 14 -12.96 10.28 -10.70
N LEU A 15 -12.66 9.10 -11.26
CA LEU A 15 -13.33 7.85 -10.86
C LEU A 15 -13.09 7.52 -9.39
N PHE A 16 -11.93 7.87 -8.82
CA PHE A 16 -11.66 7.69 -7.39
C PHE A 16 -12.38 8.72 -6.51
N ALA A 17 -12.85 9.83 -7.07
CA ALA A 17 -13.64 10.82 -6.35
C ALA A 17 -15.14 10.46 -6.29
N ILE A 18 -15.59 9.50 -7.10
CA ILE A 18 -16.98 9.04 -7.08
C ILE A 18 -17.13 8.08 -5.88
N PRO A 19 -17.99 8.41 -4.89
CA PRO A 19 -18.23 7.52 -3.77
C PRO A 19 -18.90 6.22 -4.26
N LEU A 20 -18.48 5.10 -3.70
CA LEU A 20 -19.14 3.84 -3.98
C LEU A 20 -20.60 3.86 -3.48
N PRO A 21 -21.51 3.10 -4.12
CA PRO A 21 -22.83 2.87 -3.57
C PRO A 21 -22.71 2.32 -2.14
N TYR A 22 -23.56 2.83 -1.23
CA TYR A 22 -23.51 2.50 0.20
C TYR A 22 -23.42 0.99 0.48
N PHE A 23 -24.14 0.18 -0.31
CA PHE A 23 -24.11 -1.28 -0.17
C PHE A 23 -22.71 -1.86 -0.40
N VAL A 24 -22.00 -1.40 -1.43
CA VAL A 24 -20.63 -1.87 -1.76
C VAL A 24 -19.65 -1.39 -0.70
N ASP A 25 -19.76 -0.12 -0.32
CA ASP A 25 -18.91 0.51 0.68
C ASP A 25 -19.00 -0.21 2.04
N SER A 26 -20.22 -0.47 2.52
CA SER A 26 -20.45 -1.17 3.78
C SER A 26 -19.94 -2.61 3.78
N GLN A 27 -20.14 -3.36 2.69
CA GLN A 27 -19.65 -4.73 2.57
C GLN A 27 -18.12 -4.78 2.53
N LEU A 28 -17.51 -3.87 1.80
CA LEU A 28 -16.05 -3.79 1.71
C LEU A 28 -15.45 -3.37 3.06
N SER A 29 -16.04 -2.36 3.71
CA SER A 29 -15.66 -1.90 5.04
C SER A 29 -15.70 -3.04 6.06
N TRP A 30 -16.80 -3.79 6.10
CA TRP A 30 -16.96 -4.93 6.99
C TRP A 30 -15.90 -6.01 6.78
N ARG A 31 -15.64 -6.39 5.53
CA ARG A 31 -14.60 -7.39 5.21
C ARG A 31 -13.20 -6.90 5.60
N LEU A 32 -12.89 -5.64 5.32
CA LEU A 32 -11.61 -5.05 5.72
C LEU A 32 -11.45 -4.97 7.23
N GLN A 33 -12.53 -4.68 7.99
CA GLN A 33 -12.52 -4.73 9.45
C GLN A 33 -12.16 -6.13 9.96
N LEU A 34 -12.81 -7.18 9.44
CA LEU A 34 -12.54 -8.56 9.86
C LEU A 34 -11.09 -8.96 9.59
N ILE A 35 -10.59 -8.74 8.37
CA ILE A 35 -9.21 -9.05 7.99
C ILE A 35 -8.21 -8.27 8.85
N SER A 36 -8.46 -6.97 9.05
CA SER A 36 -7.58 -6.12 9.87
C SER A 36 -7.59 -6.53 11.34
N SER A 37 -8.75 -6.98 11.87
CA SER A 37 -8.86 -7.46 13.25
C SER A 37 -8.12 -8.78 13.45
N GLU A 38 -8.25 -9.73 12.52
CA GLU A 38 -7.52 -11.01 12.56
C GLU A 38 -6.01 -10.78 12.53
N LEU A 39 -5.52 -9.95 11.62
CA LEU A 39 -4.10 -9.61 11.52
C LEU A 39 -3.62 -8.81 12.76
N GLY A 40 -4.44 -7.88 13.26
CA GLY A 40 -4.14 -7.10 14.47
C GLY A 40 -4.00 -7.99 15.70
N VAL A 41 -4.92 -8.95 15.86
CA VAL A 41 -4.83 -9.98 16.91
C VAL A 41 -3.62 -10.87 16.72
N GLY A 42 -3.29 -11.23 15.47
CA GLY A 42 -2.05 -11.96 15.15
C GLY A 42 -0.81 -11.22 15.64
N PHE A 43 -0.72 -9.91 15.40
CA PHE A 43 0.38 -9.08 15.90
C PHE A 43 0.42 -9.01 17.44
N LEU A 44 -0.75 -8.87 18.10
CA LEU A 44 -0.81 -8.87 19.57
C LEU A 44 -0.34 -10.19 20.17
N ARG A 45 -0.76 -11.32 19.58
CA ARG A 45 -0.29 -12.67 20.02
C ARG A 45 1.20 -12.86 19.82
N LEU A 46 1.77 -12.35 18.72
CA LEU A 46 3.23 -12.37 18.48
C LEU A 46 3.99 -11.54 19.52
N LEU A 47 3.36 -10.48 20.06
CA LEU A 47 3.93 -9.67 21.14
C LEU A 47 3.71 -10.29 22.54
N GLY A 48 3.08 -11.48 22.63
CA GLY A 48 2.87 -12.21 23.86
C GLY A 48 1.60 -11.87 24.62
N TYR A 49 0.67 -11.10 24.02
CA TYR A 49 -0.63 -10.78 24.63
C TYR A 49 -1.63 -11.91 24.41
N SER A 50 -2.37 -12.26 25.47
CA SER A 50 -3.46 -13.24 25.38
C SER A 50 -4.75 -12.52 24.99
N VAL A 51 -5.15 -12.66 23.72
CA VAL A 51 -6.31 -11.96 23.16
C VAL A 51 -7.27 -12.92 22.48
N TYR A 52 -8.57 -12.68 22.67
CA TYR A 52 -9.63 -13.39 22.01
C TYR A 52 -10.34 -12.49 21.01
N LEU A 53 -10.65 -13.02 19.82
CA LEU A 53 -11.32 -12.28 18.74
C LEU A 53 -12.71 -12.89 18.52
N GLU A 54 -13.73 -12.05 18.58
CA GLU A 54 -15.11 -12.39 18.23
C GLU A 54 -15.64 -11.38 17.17
N GLY A 55 -15.60 -11.80 15.92
CA GLY A 55 -15.92 -10.91 14.80
C GLY A 55 -14.92 -9.75 14.69
N ASN A 56 -15.39 -8.51 14.92
CA ASN A 56 -14.58 -7.30 14.96
C ASN A 56 -14.32 -6.76 16.39
N VAL A 57 -14.63 -7.59 17.42
CA VAL A 57 -14.38 -7.25 18.82
C VAL A 57 -13.17 -8.04 19.33
N ILE A 58 -12.16 -7.32 19.79
CA ILE A 58 -10.93 -7.86 20.38
C ILE A 58 -11.08 -7.78 21.89
N ASP A 59 -11.15 -8.93 22.54
CA ASP A 59 -11.21 -9.05 23.99
C ASP A 59 -9.80 -9.23 24.55
N LEU A 60 -9.34 -8.25 25.31
CA LEU A 60 -8.06 -8.22 26.00
C LEU A 60 -8.16 -8.74 27.46
N GLY A 61 -9.34 -9.23 27.85
CA GLY A 61 -9.61 -9.67 29.23
C GLY A 61 -9.97 -8.50 30.16
N VAL A 62 -9.17 -7.45 30.15
CA VAL A 62 -9.41 -6.20 30.94
C VAL A 62 -10.33 -5.24 30.20
N TYR A 63 -10.29 -5.25 28.89
CA TYR A 63 -11.04 -4.33 28.04
C TYR A 63 -11.44 -4.99 26.72
N LYS A 64 -12.64 -4.65 26.22
CA LYS A 64 -13.12 -5.08 24.90
C LYS A 64 -12.95 -3.94 23.90
N LEU A 65 -12.08 -4.11 22.94
CA LEU A 65 -11.82 -3.15 21.87
C LEU A 65 -12.65 -3.52 20.65
N GLN A 66 -13.64 -2.70 20.32
CA GLN A 66 -14.41 -2.86 19.09
C GLN A 66 -13.74 -2.11 17.95
N VAL A 67 -13.42 -2.83 16.88
CA VAL A 67 -12.90 -2.25 15.64
C VAL A 67 -14.08 -1.64 14.89
N VAL A 68 -14.19 -0.32 14.95
CA VAL A 68 -15.26 0.46 14.31
C VAL A 68 -14.92 0.81 12.85
N GLU A 69 -15.89 1.36 12.11
CA GLU A 69 -15.70 1.77 10.71
C GLU A 69 -14.52 2.70 10.49
N ALA A 70 -14.21 3.58 11.46
CA ALA A 70 -13.03 4.43 11.42
C ALA A 70 -11.70 3.64 11.34
N CYS A 71 -11.70 2.38 11.79
CA CYS A 71 -10.57 1.47 11.76
C CYS A 71 -10.64 0.43 10.63
N SER A 72 -11.62 0.55 9.70
CA SER A 72 -11.73 -0.37 8.56
C SER A 72 -10.58 -0.23 7.55
N GLY A 73 -9.86 0.88 7.58
CA GLY A 73 -8.81 1.21 6.60
C GLY A 73 -9.38 1.77 5.29
N LEU A 74 -10.69 1.64 5.03
CA LEU A 74 -11.32 2.05 3.77
C LEU A 74 -11.17 3.57 3.53
N ARG A 75 -11.25 4.38 4.59
CA ARG A 75 -11.06 5.84 4.51
C ARG A 75 -9.72 6.24 3.89
N TYR A 76 -8.67 5.43 4.06
CA TYR A 76 -7.32 5.70 3.55
C TYR A 76 -7.04 4.96 2.24
N LEU A 77 -7.78 3.88 1.98
CA LEU A 77 -7.60 3.05 0.80
C LEU A 77 -7.84 3.86 -0.48
N TYR A 78 -8.94 4.61 -0.57
CA TYR A 78 -9.26 5.40 -1.77
C TYR A 78 -8.22 6.49 -2.07
N PRO A 79 -7.86 7.38 -1.12
CA PRO A 79 -6.81 8.36 -1.35
C PRO A 79 -5.47 7.71 -1.70
N LEU A 80 -5.12 6.60 -1.05
CA LEU A 80 -3.87 5.89 -1.33
C LEU A 80 -3.89 5.21 -2.70
N MET A 81 -5.01 4.60 -3.11
CA MET A 81 -5.16 4.03 -4.45
C MET A 81 -5.10 5.11 -5.53
N SER A 82 -5.75 6.26 -5.32
CA SER A 82 -5.69 7.41 -6.24
C SER A 82 -4.25 7.90 -6.41
N LEU A 83 -3.53 8.05 -5.32
CA LEU A 83 -2.14 8.49 -5.33
C LEU A 83 -1.20 7.41 -5.91
N GLY A 84 -1.42 6.14 -5.55
CA GLY A 84 -0.69 5.00 -6.12
C GLY A 84 -0.91 4.87 -7.63
N PHE A 85 -2.15 5.12 -8.10
CA PHE A 85 -2.45 5.18 -9.52
C PHE A 85 -1.70 6.32 -10.23
N LEU A 86 -1.71 7.52 -9.64
CA LEU A 86 -0.99 8.67 -10.17
C LEU A 86 0.52 8.40 -10.25
N MET A 87 1.10 7.86 -9.19
CA MET A 87 2.52 7.47 -9.14
C MET A 87 2.82 6.39 -10.19
N ALA A 88 2.02 5.33 -10.27
CA ALA A 88 2.17 4.28 -11.26
C ALA A 88 2.07 4.80 -12.69
N TYR A 89 1.19 5.78 -12.94
CA TYR A 89 1.07 6.43 -14.25
C TYR A 89 2.29 7.25 -14.61
N MET A 90 2.81 8.05 -13.66
CA MET A 90 3.98 8.92 -13.87
C MET A 90 5.30 8.15 -13.87
N TYR A 91 5.34 6.95 -13.30
CA TYR A 91 6.56 6.17 -13.16
C TYR A 91 7.01 5.57 -14.50
N PRO A 92 8.22 5.91 -15.02
CA PRO A 92 8.72 5.45 -16.30
C PRO A 92 9.29 4.03 -16.22
N ALA A 93 8.44 3.05 -15.94
CA ALA A 93 8.82 1.65 -15.82
C ALA A 93 7.93 0.73 -16.67
N ALA A 94 8.34 -0.54 -16.81
CA ALA A 94 7.53 -1.56 -17.46
C ALA A 94 6.16 -1.71 -16.76
N LEU A 95 5.13 -2.02 -17.52
CA LEU A 95 3.73 -2.12 -17.05
C LEU A 95 3.60 -2.99 -15.79
N ARG A 96 4.36 -4.09 -15.68
CA ARG A 96 4.36 -4.99 -14.51
C ARG A 96 4.69 -4.25 -13.19
N TRP A 97 5.65 -3.33 -13.22
CA TRP A 97 6.04 -2.56 -12.03
C TRP A 97 5.00 -1.50 -11.69
N ARG A 98 4.40 -0.88 -12.70
CA ARG A 98 3.30 0.08 -12.54
C ARG A 98 2.07 -0.58 -11.93
N VAL A 99 1.72 -1.78 -12.41
CA VAL A 99 0.61 -2.59 -11.85
C VAL A 99 0.93 -3.02 -10.42
N LEU A 100 2.17 -3.45 -10.15
CA LEU A 100 2.60 -3.81 -8.80
C LEU A 100 2.41 -2.65 -7.82
N LEU A 101 2.90 -1.44 -8.16
CA LEU A 101 2.73 -0.24 -7.33
C LEU A 101 1.27 0.09 -7.03
N PHE A 102 0.39 -0.07 -8.01
CA PHE A 102 -1.03 0.18 -7.80
C PHE A 102 -1.67 -0.89 -6.91
N VAL A 103 -1.39 -2.16 -7.16
CA VAL A 103 -1.98 -3.28 -6.42
C VAL A 103 -1.44 -3.35 -4.98
N SER A 104 -0.18 -2.96 -4.75
CA SER A 104 0.43 -2.94 -3.41
C SER A 104 -0.23 -1.96 -2.44
N THR A 105 -0.95 -0.95 -2.94
CA THR A 105 -1.71 -0.02 -2.08
C THR A 105 -2.70 -0.74 -1.17
N VAL A 106 -3.32 -1.82 -1.64
CA VAL A 106 -4.30 -2.60 -0.86
C VAL A 106 -3.63 -3.31 0.33
N PRO A 107 -2.63 -4.19 0.15
CA PRO A 107 -1.98 -4.85 1.28
C PRO A 107 -1.26 -3.88 2.20
N ILE A 108 -0.67 -2.79 1.68
CA ILE A 108 -0.04 -1.75 2.52
C ILE A 108 -1.09 -1.15 3.46
N THR A 109 -2.26 -0.76 2.95
CA THR A 109 -3.34 -0.19 3.77
C THR A 109 -3.81 -1.18 4.83
N VAL A 110 -4.05 -2.44 4.47
CA VAL A 110 -4.52 -3.48 5.39
C VAL A 110 -3.49 -3.74 6.50
N LEU A 111 -2.23 -3.93 6.14
CA LEU A 111 -1.16 -4.19 7.12
C LEU A 111 -0.93 -3.01 8.06
N THR A 112 -0.91 -1.79 7.53
CA THR A 112 -0.71 -0.57 8.34
C THR A 112 -1.90 -0.37 9.29
N ASN A 113 -3.12 -0.63 8.82
CA ASN A 113 -4.31 -0.56 9.66
C ASN A 113 -4.30 -1.64 10.76
N SER A 114 -3.89 -2.87 10.44
CA SER A 114 -3.76 -3.97 11.40
C SER A 114 -2.69 -3.66 12.47
N ALA A 115 -1.57 -3.05 12.07
CA ALA A 115 -0.54 -2.59 13.00
C ALA A 115 -1.08 -1.49 13.93
N ARG A 116 -1.92 -0.57 13.42
CA ARG A 116 -2.62 0.44 14.24
C ARG A 116 -3.52 -0.21 15.28
N ILE A 117 -4.34 -1.19 14.87
CA ILE A 117 -5.22 -1.93 15.80
C ILE A 117 -4.39 -2.60 16.90
N ALA A 118 -3.29 -3.27 16.55
CA ALA A 118 -2.40 -3.89 17.52
C ALA A 118 -1.79 -2.85 18.47
N MET A 119 -1.36 -1.70 17.94
CA MET A 119 -0.79 -0.61 18.75
C MET A 119 -1.81 -0.08 19.76
N VAL A 120 -3.06 0.14 19.33
CA VAL A 120 -4.15 0.55 20.24
C VAL A 120 -4.38 -0.51 21.31
N GLY A 121 -4.38 -1.81 20.94
CA GLY A 121 -4.50 -2.90 21.91
C GLY A 121 -3.40 -2.89 22.97
N VAL A 122 -2.14 -2.68 22.57
CA VAL A 122 -1.01 -2.55 23.49
C VAL A 122 -1.14 -1.32 24.40
N LEU A 123 -1.60 -0.18 23.86
CA LEU A 123 -1.82 1.03 24.67
C LEU A 123 -2.89 0.81 25.73
N VAL A 124 -4.02 0.19 25.35
CA VAL A 124 -5.12 -0.11 26.28
C VAL A 124 -4.63 -1.02 27.41
N GLU A 125 -3.91 -2.08 27.06
CA GLU A 125 -3.42 -3.05 28.04
C GLU A 125 -2.41 -2.45 29.03
N ARG A 126 -1.52 -1.55 28.56
CA ARG A 126 -0.46 -0.98 29.40
C ARG A 126 -0.86 0.28 30.15
N TRP A 127 -1.68 1.13 29.56
CA TRP A 127 -1.97 2.47 30.09
C TRP A 127 -3.48 2.75 30.26
N GLY A 128 -4.33 1.78 29.92
CA GLY A 128 -5.78 1.91 30.04
C GLY A 128 -6.45 2.63 28.87
N SER A 129 -7.79 2.62 28.88
CA SER A 129 -8.63 3.13 27.78
C SER A 129 -8.47 4.63 27.50
N GLY A 130 -8.24 5.46 28.54
CA GLY A 130 -8.10 6.90 28.35
C GLY A 130 -6.90 7.32 27.50
N MET A 131 -5.80 6.55 27.54
CA MET A 131 -4.65 6.79 26.67
C MET A 131 -4.94 6.35 25.22
N ALA A 132 -5.71 5.27 25.04
CA ALA A 132 -6.13 4.82 23.72
C ALA A 132 -7.03 5.85 23.03
N ASP A 133 -7.96 6.46 23.76
CA ASP A 133 -8.86 7.51 23.22
C ASP A 133 -8.07 8.75 22.80
N GLY A 134 -7.11 9.20 23.63
CA GLY A 134 -6.19 10.29 23.30
C GLY A 134 -5.32 9.97 22.09
N PHE A 135 -4.74 8.76 22.04
CA PHE A 135 -3.94 8.30 20.90
C PHE A 135 -4.76 8.22 19.62
N LEU A 136 -5.98 7.66 19.66
CA LEU A 136 -6.87 7.59 18.51
C LEU A 136 -7.21 8.96 17.94
N HIS A 137 -7.37 9.97 18.83
CA HIS A 137 -7.65 11.33 18.39
C HIS A 137 -6.44 12.01 17.73
N TYR A 138 -5.24 11.85 18.29
CA TYR A 138 -4.00 12.43 17.71
C TYR A 138 -3.47 11.65 16.52
N PHE A 139 -3.58 10.31 16.55
CA PHE A 139 -3.20 9.42 15.45
C PHE A 139 -4.38 9.13 14.50
N GLU A 140 -5.22 10.14 14.28
CA GLU A 140 -6.21 10.06 13.22
C GLU A 140 -5.53 9.79 11.87
N GLY A 141 -6.31 9.37 10.95
CA GLY A 141 -5.92 8.82 9.67
C GLY A 141 -4.83 9.48 8.86
N TRP A 142 -4.51 10.74 9.12
CA TRP A 142 -3.46 11.43 8.41
C TRP A 142 -2.06 10.82 8.68
N VAL A 143 -1.79 10.37 9.93
CA VAL A 143 -0.51 9.70 10.26
C VAL A 143 -0.42 8.37 9.53
N ILE A 144 -1.48 7.57 9.55
CA ILE A 144 -1.55 6.29 8.83
C ILE A 144 -1.37 6.51 7.34
N PHE A 145 -2.04 7.52 6.78
CA PHE A 145 -1.88 7.88 5.38
C PHE A 145 -0.42 8.25 5.04
N LEU A 146 0.26 9.04 5.88
CA LEU A 146 1.68 9.37 5.69
C LEU A 146 2.57 8.13 5.76
N VAL A 147 2.33 7.23 6.70
CA VAL A 147 3.08 5.96 6.81
C VAL A 147 2.89 5.12 5.54
N CYS A 148 1.65 4.96 5.06
CA CYS A 148 1.38 4.26 3.81
C CYS A 148 2.11 4.91 2.63
N GLN A 149 2.12 6.25 2.58
CA GLN A 149 2.82 7.01 1.55
C GLN A 149 4.33 6.81 1.58
N LEU A 150 4.93 6.77 2.77
CA LEU A 150 6.36 6.48 2.94
C LEU A 150 6.70 5.06 2.49
N ILE A 151 5.84 4.08 2.78
CA ILE A 151 6.01 2.70 2.32
C ILE A 151 5.95 2.62 0.78
N LEU A 152 5.01 3.31 0.14
CA LEU A 152 4.96 3.39 -1.33
C LEU A 152 6.20 4.05 -1.92
N MET A 153 6.70 5.14 -1.31
CA MET A 153 7.95 5.78 -1.73
C MET A 153 9.15 4.84 -1.60
N LEU A 154 9.20 4.08 -0.50
CA LEU A 154 10.22 3.06 -0.30
C LEU A 154 10.13 1.95 -1.35
N GLU A 155 8.93 1.52 -1.69
CA GLU A 155 8.68 0.52 -2.75
C GLU A 155 9.21 1.01 -4.10
N ILE A 156 8.91 2.26 -4.50
CA ILE A 156 9.42 2.88 -5.72
C ILE A 156 10.95 2.89 -5.71
N TRP A 157 11.54 3.34 -4.61
CA TRP A 157 13.00 3.36 -4.46
C TRP A 157 13.64 1.96 -4.59
N LEU A 158 13.01 0.94 -4.01
CA LEU A 158 13.45 -0.45 -4.13
C LEU A 158 13.35 -0.94 -5.58
N ILE A 159 12.23 -0.67 -6.26
CA ILE A 159 12.05 -1.02 -7.67
C ILE A 159 13.12 -0.36 -8.54
N GLU A 160 13.43 0.90 -8.32
CA GLU A 160 14.50 1.60 -9.05
C GLU A 160 15.87 0.99 -8.78
N ARG A 161 16.18 0.72 -7.52
CA ARG A 161 17.47 0.15 -7.14
C ARG A 161 17.69 -1.26 -7.72
N PHE A 162 16.66 -2.10 -7.68
CA PHE A 162 16.73 -3.46 -8.25
C PHE A 162 16.58 -3.47 -9.77
N GLY A 163 15.77 -2.59 -10.33
CA GLY A 163 15.59 -2.44 -11.78
C GLY A 163 16.86 -1.97 -12.49
N ARG A 164 17.59 -1.01 -11.93
CA ARG A 164 18.87 -0.54 -12.46
C ARG A 164 19.93 -1.64 -12.48
N ARG A 165 19.99 -2.48 -11.45
CA ARG A 165 20.96 -3.59 -11.41
C ARG A 165 20.75 -4.60 -12.53
N ARG A 166 19.48 -4.91 -12.89
CA ARG A 166 19.19 -5.80 -14.00
C ARG A 166 19.56 -5.21 -15.36
N SER A 167 19.33 -3.91 -15.55
CA SER A 167 19.70 -3.23 -16.80
C SER A 167 21.23 -3.21 -17.04
N LEU A 168 22.02 -3.06 -15.98
CA LEU A 168 23.49 -3.09 -16.08
C LEU A 168 24.03 -4.49 -16.39
N ILE A 169 23.38 -5.54 -15.90
CA ILE A 169 23.75 -6.93 -16.20
C ILE A 169 23.41 -7.29 -17.64
N ASP A 170 22.28 -6.81 -18.15
CA ASP A 170 21.83 -7.08 -19.52
C ASP A 170 22.70 -6.37 -20.57
N VAL A 171 23.21 -5.17 -20.27
CA VAL A 171 24.13 -4.42 -21.15
C VAL A 171 25.48 -5.11 -21.25
N GLN A 172 25.94 -5.83 -20.22
CA GLN A 172 27.21 -6.59 -20.26
C GLN A 172 27.11 -7.92 -21.03
N GLN A 173 25.90 -8.39 -21.35
CA GLN A 173 25.67 -9.62 -22.10
C GLN A 173 25.54 -9.43 -23.62
N PHE A 174 25.57 -8.18 -24.14
CA PHE A 174 25.69 -7.98 -25.58
C PHE A 174 27.16 -8.19 -25.97
N PRO A 175 27.46 -9.18 -26.82
CA PRO A 175 28.78 -9.28 -27.43
C PRO A 175 29.00 -8.00 -28.25
N ASP A 176 30.24 -7.48 -28.15
CA ASP A 176 30.69 -6.32 -28.92
C ASP A 176 30.29 -6.48 -30.40
N PRO A 177 29.78 -5.42 -31.05
CA PRO A 177 29.52 -5.48 -32.46
C PRO A 177 30.80 -5.89 -33.15
N VAL A 178 30.70 -7.04 -33.84
CA VAL A 178 31.78 -7.60 -34.67
C VAL A 178 32.49 -6.44 -35.38
N SER A 179 33.76 -6.25 -35.07
CA SER A 179 34.62 -5.35 -35.80
C SER A 179 34.65 -5.78 -37.26
N VAL A 180 33.85 -5.14 -38.09
CA VAL A 180 33.92 -5.29 -39.53
C VAL A 180 35.26 -4.72 -39.95
N THR A 181 36.24 -5.58 -40.10
CA THR A 181 37.48 -5.24 -40.80
C THR A 181 37.15 -4.84 -42.22
N PRO A 182 37.48 -3.63 -42.67
CA PRO A 182 37.32 -3.28 -44.05
C PRO A 182 38.44 -3.97 -44.86
N SER A 183 38.23 -5.19 -45.24
CA SER A 183 39.05 -5.84 -46.29
C SER A 183 38.44 -5.53 -47.65
N GLY A 184 38.83 -4.44 -48.23
CA GLY A 184 38.50 -4.10 -49.58
C GLY A 184 39.73 -3.64 -50.29
N THR A 185 40.35 -4.47 -51.08
CA THR A 185 41.08 -4.01 -52.24
C THR A 185 40.86 -4.99 -53.36
N PRO A 186 40.29 -4.59 -54.48
CA PRO A 186 40.49 -5.27 -55.73
C PRO A 186 41.67 -4.60 -56.43
N VAL A 187 42.66 -5.37 -56.82
CA VAL A 187 43.71 -4.93 -57.76
C VAL A 187 43.52 -5.69 -59.07
N SER A 188 43.33 -4.88 -60.12
CA SER A 188 43.49 -5.10 -61.56
C SER A 188 42.88 -6.36 -62.18
#